data_f49338d20eb7520e8c012bd6476c34c3
#
_entry.id   f49338d20eb7520e8c012bd6476c34c3
#
_cell.length_a   1.000
_cell.length_b   1.000
_cell.length_c   1.000
_cell.angle_alpha   90.00
_cell.angle_beta   90.00
_cell.angle_gamma   90.00
#
_symmetry.space_group_name_H-M   'P 1'
#
loop_
_entity.id
_entity.type
_entity.pdbx_description
1 polymer ?
#
loop_
_entity_poly.entity_id
_entity_poly.type
_entity_poly.pdbx_seq_one_letter_code
_entity_poly.pdbx_strand_id
1 'polypeptide(L)'
;MIFSDTTDKQGIIQEIDFWITGRGDVASDCPIEDKTRNANRWYDRAVSLILQADNRWEWDDTNKTDLPIATTDLVDGQQDYGISGATFLKIFRVEVMNSSGDYRQLTPISQQDKKGIALSEYQKTAGMPKEYDKFANSIFLYPKPSSSEVTLSSGLKVYFQRNVTYFATTDTTEKPGFAEPFHRLLSLGGAFDYCIANGLNTRLSILRDEITKTEAGIVEFYTQRNIDEKVKMKLRTENFQ
;
A
#
# COMPACT_ATOMS: atom_id res chain seq x y z
N MET A 1 -2.89 9.98 -15.83
CA MET A 1 -2.29 9.23 -16.96
C MET A 1 -2.68 7.78 -16.89
N ILE A 2 -2.99 7.15 -18.04
CA ILE A 2 -3.16 5.70 -18.17
C ILE A 2 -1.82 5.05 -18.57
N PHE A 3 -1.73 3.72 -18.48
CA PHE A 3 -0.49 3.01 -18.79
C PHE A 3 -0.09 3.14 -20.25
N SER A 4 -1.01 2.91 -21.19
CA SER A 4 -0.73 3.04 -22.63
C SER A 4 -1.90 3.71 -23.35
N ASP A 5 -1.60 4.82 -24.05
CA ASP A 5 -2.55 5.56 -24.87
C ASP A 5 -1.92 5.80 -26.24
N THR A 6 -2.26 4.95 -27.17
CA THR A 6 -1.74 5.03 -28.54
C THR A 6 -2.45 6.08 -29.38
N THR A 7 -3.65 6.54 -28.96
CA THR A 7 -4.46 7.50 -29.71
C THR A 7 -3.99 8.92 -29.49
N ASP A 8 -4.04 9.37 -28.23
CA ASP A 8 -3.66 10.74 -27.87
C ASP A 8 -2.20 10.87 -27.42
N LYS A 9 -1.50 9.74 -27.33
CA LYS A 9 -0.09 9.63 -26.90
C LYS A 9 0.20 10.19 -25.51
N GLN A 10 -0.79 10.13 -24.62
CA GLN A 10 -0.70 10.63 -23.25
C GLN A 10 -0.51 9.53 -22.21
N GLY A 11 -0.21 8.30 -22.65
CA GLY A 11 0.09 7.18 -21.78
C GLY A 11 1.52 7.25 -21.22
N ILE A 12 1.77 6.52 -20.13
CA ILE A 12 3.10 6.41 -19.50
C ILE A 12 4.11 5.87 -20.51
N ILE A 13 3.76 4.85 -21.28
CA ILE A 13 4.63 4.24 -22.29
C ILE A 13 4.97 5.22 -23.40
N GLN A 14 3.99 5.98 -23.91
CA GLN A 14 4.19 6.95 -24.98
C GLN A 14 5.03 8.15 -24.51
N GLU A 15 4.89 8.54 -23.26
CA GLU A 15 5.73 9.60 -22.70
C GLU A 15 7.18 9.13 -22.45
N ILE A 16 7.38 7.86 -22.11
CA ILE A 16 8.75 7.26 -22.11
C ILE A 16 9.36 7.36 -23.52
N ASP A 17 8.61 6.99 -24.56
CA ASP A 17 9.06 7.11 -25.94
C ASP A 17 9.43 8.55 -26.32
N PHE A 18 8.61 9.50 -25.92
CA PHE A 18 8.87 10.93 -26.16
C PHE A 18 10.19 11.37 -25.51
N TRP A 19 10.43 11.00 -24.27
CA TRP A 19 11.67 11.35 -23.56
C TRP A 19 12.91 10.66 -24.14
N ILE A 20 12.76 9.46 -24.68
CA ILE A 20 13.83 8.69 -25.33
C ILE A 20 14.15 9.25 -26.72
N THR A 21 13.14 9.44 -27.58
CA THR A 21 13.32 9.82 -28.99
C THR A 21 13.36 11.34 -29.19
N GLY A 22 12.65 12.10 -28.34
CA GLY A 22 12.44 13.54 -28.46
C GLY A 22 11.36 13.93 -29.47
N ARG A 23 10.61 12.98 -30.04
CA ARG A 23 9.62 13.22 -31.09
C ARG A 23 8.27 12.50 -30.86
N GLY A 24 8.20 11.63 -29.87
CA GLY A 24 7.02 10.79 -29.63
C GLY A 24 6.88 9.62 -30.60
N ASP A 25 7.95 9.30 -31.36
CA ASP A 25 8.04 8.06 -32.12
C ASP A 25 8.34 6.91 -31.17
N VAL A 26 7.90 5.70 -31.52
CA VAL A 26 8.20 4.51 -30.75
C VAL A 26 9.72 4.25 -30.77
N ALA A 27 10.32 4.17 -29.58
CA ALA A 27 11.74 3.82 -29.45
C ALA A 27 11.92 2.33 -29.76
N SER A 28 12.42 2.02 -30.96
CA SER A 28 12.63 0.64 -31.45
C SER A 28 13.58 -0.16 -30.56
N ASP A 29 14.55 0.54 -29.97
CA ASP A 29 15.60 -0.08 -29.14
C ASP A 29 15.20 -0.22 -27.66
N CYS A 30 13.96 0.18 -27.31
CA CYS A 30 13.38 0.03 -25.99
C CYS A 30 12.03 -0.68 -26.13
N PRO A 31 11.99 -2.01 -26.07
CA PRO A 31 10.75 -2.76 -26.18
C PRO A 31 9.80 -2.49 -25.01
N ILE A 32 8.50 -2.82 -25.18
CA ILE A 32 7.48 -2.54 -24.18
C ILE A 32 7.76 -3.23 -22.82
N GLU A 33 8.39 -4.40 -22.87
CA GLU A 33 8.79 -5.17 -21.70
C GLU A 33 9.78 -4.39 -20.83
N ASP A 34 10.76 -3.73 -21.46
CA ASP A 34 11.74 -2.92 -20.75
C ASP A 34 11.14 -1.63 -20.22
N LYS A 35 10.27 -0.97 -20.99
CA LYS A 35 9.54 0.22 -20.55
C LYS A 35 8.65 -0.12 -19.34
N THR A 36 7.92 -1.23 -19.39
CA THR A 36 7.05 -1.71 -18.30
C THR A 36 7.86 -2.01 -17.05
N ARG A 37 8.96 -2.75 -17.19
CA ARG A 37 9.86 -3.04 -16.06
C ARG A 37 10.37 -1.77 -15.41
N ASN A 38 10.83 -0.82 -16.21
CA ASN A 38 11.38 0.44 -15.71
C ASN A 38 10.26 1.30 -15.06
N ALA A 39 9.07 1.40 -15.67
CA ALA A 39 7.92 2.07 -15.09
C ALA A 39 7.54 1.48 -13.73
N ASN A 40 7.51 0.14 -13.59
CA ASN A 40 7.21 -0.53 -12.33
C ASN A 40 8.26 -0.25 -11.23
N ARG A 41 9.55 -0.16 -11.59
CA ARG A 41 10.60 0.24 -10.63
C ARG A 41 10.38 1.66 -10.09
N TRP A 42 10.00 2.57 -10.96
CA TRP A 42 9.69 3.93 -10.54
C TRP A 42 8.35 4.05 -9.83
N TYR A 43 7.45 3.10 -10.05
CA TYR A 43 6.23 2.95 -9.27
C TYR A 43 6.57 2.62 -7.80
N ASP A 44 7.46 1.65 -7.56
CA ASP A 44 7.97 1.36 -6.22
C ASP A 44 8.64 2.59 -5.60
N ARG A 45 9.39 3.35 -6.38
CA ARG A 45 10.04 4.59 -5.91
C ARG A 45 9.00 5.62 -5.48
N ALA A 46 7.96 5.86 -6.30
CA ALA A 46 6.86 6.77 -5.97
C ALA A 46 6.16 6.37 -4.67
N VAL A 47 5.81 5.09 -4.55
CA VAL A 47 5.17 4.55 -3.33
C VAL A 47 6.06 4.70 -2.11
N SER A 48 7.35 4.42 -2.25
CA SER A 48 8.30 4.59 -1.15
C SER A 48 8.35 6.04 -0.65
N LEU A 49 8.31 7.02 -1.55
CA LEU A 49 8.25 8.45 -1.17
C LEU A 49 6.95 8.80 -0.47
N ILE A 50 5.82 8.31 -0.97
CA ILE A 50 4.50 8.52 -0.38
C ILE A 50 4.44 7.94 1.03
N LEU A 51 4.94 6.70 1.21
CA LEU A 51 4.97 6.04 2.51
C LEU A 51 5.91 6.73 3.52
N GLN A 52 6.98 7.35 3.04
CA GLN A 52 7.88 8.16 3.88
C GLN A 52 7.24 9.50 4.29
N ALA A 53 6.47 10.11 3.39
CA ALA A 53 5.81 11.37 3.64
C ALA A 53 4.64 11.23 4.63
N ASP A 54 3.85 10.16 4.49
CA ASP A 54 2.69 9.87 5.33
C ASP A 54 2.62 8.39 5.69
N ASN A 55 2.99 8.07 6.93
CA ASN A 55 2.93 6.70 7.45
C ASN A 55 1.52 6.09 7.48
N ARG A 56 0.48 6.89 7.25
CA ARG A 56 -0.92 6.49 7.31
C ARG A 56 -1.58 6.45 5.95
N TRP A 57 -0.84 6.76 4.89
CA TRP A 57 -1.43 6.76 3.58
C TRP A 57 -1.89 5.38 3.18
N GLU A 58 -3.16 5.28 2.89
CA GLU A 58 -3.83 4.07 2.54
C GLU A 58 -3.91 3.98 1.03
N TRP A 59 -3.31 2.95 0.52
CA TRP A 59 -3.11 2.74 -0.89
C TRP A 59 -4.19 1.82 -1.45
N ASP A 60 -4.96 2.31 -2.40
CA ASP A 60 -5.81 1.50 -3.23
C ASP A 60 -5.63 1.89 -4.70
N ASP A 61 -5.01 1.02 -5.48
CA ASP A 61 -4.76 1.20 -6.90
C ASP A 61 -5.97 0.85 -7.78
N THR A 62 -7.02 0.25 -7.23
CA THR A 62 -8.24 -0.07 -7.99
C THR A 62 -9.27 1.03 -7.93
N ASN A 63 -9.46 1.63 -6.78
CA ASN A 63 -10.56 2.55 -6.51
C ASN A 63 -10.09 3.95 -6.06
N LYS A 64 -8.93 4.09 -5.44
CA LYS A 64 -8.35 5.35 -4.91
C LYS A 64 -9.17 6.05 -3.82
N THR A 65 -10.36 5.56 -3.51
CA THR A 65 -11.29 6.17 -2.54
C THR A 65 -11.46 5.34 -1.29
N ASP A 66 -11.27 4.02 -1.39
CA ASP A 66 -11.50 3.10 -0.29
C ASP A 66 -10.19 2.61 0.31
N LEU A 67 -10.21 2.44 1.62
CA LEU A 67 -9.14 1.78 2.33
C LEU A 67 -9.01 0.33 1.86
N PRO A 68 -7.80 -0.20 1.69
CA PRO A 68 -7.62 -1.63 1.49
C PRO A 68 -8.19 -2.40 2.68
N ILE A 69 -9.30 -3.07 2.46
CA ILE A 69 -10.01 -3.86 3.46
C ILE A 69 -10.09 -5.29 2.95
N ALA A 70 -9.65 -6.23 3.77
CA ALA A 70 -9.91 -7.64 3.55
C ALA A 70 -10.93 -8.13 4.55
N THR A 71 -11.94 -8.86 4.07
CA THR A 71 -12.89 -9.59 4.91
C THR A 71 -12.74 -11.08 4.66
N THR A 72 -12.83 -11.88 5.72
CA THR A 72 -12.84 -13.34 5.62
C THR A 72 -13.79 -13.95 6.64
N ASP A 73 -14.23 -15.16 6.34
CA ASP A 73 -15.10 -15.90 7.25
C ASP A 73 -14.30 -16.40 8.45
N LEU A 74 -14.90 -16.31 9.62
CA LEU A 74 -14.39 -16.96 10.83
C LEU A 74 -14.82 -18.42 10.83
N VAL A 75 -13.99 -19.27 11.44
CA VAL A 75 -14.29 -20.66 11.68
C VAL A 75 -14.31 -20.91 13.20
N ASP A 76 -15.34 -21.59 13.69
CA ASP A 76 -15.49 -21.88 15.10
C ASP A 76 -14.26 -22.64 15.65
N GLY A 77 -13.65 -22.08 16.67
CA GLY A 77 -12.45 -22.66 17.30
C GLY A 77 -11.13 -22.52 16.52
N GLN A 78 -11.14 -21.92 15.33
CA GLN A 78 -9.91 -21.64 14.58
C GLN A 78 -9.28 -20.36 15.08
N GLN A 79 -7.97 -20.39 15.32
CA GLN A 79 -7.25 -19.25 15.88
C GLN A 79 -6.48 -18.45 14.83
N ASP A 80 -5.88 -19.10 13.85
CA ASP A 80 -5.05 -18.47 12.85
C ASP A 80 -5.78 -18.30 11.51
N TYR A 81 -5.60 -17.13 10.91
CA TYR A 81 -6.17 -16.74 9.63
C TYR A 81 -5.07 -16.29 8.70
N GLY A 82 -4.81 -17.11 7.66
CA GLY A 82 -3.81 -16.81 6.66
C GLY A 82 -4.20 -15.59 5.84
N ILE A 83 -3.25 -14.68 5.64
CA ILE A 83 -3.38 -13.52 4.78
C ILE A 83 -2.76 -13.87 3.43
N SER A 84 -3.33 -14.86 2.73
CA SER A 84 -2.82 -15.32 1.45
C SER A 84 -3.23 -14.38 0.31
N GLY A 85 -2.28 -14.03 -0.53
CA GLY A 85 -2.52 -13.29 -1.78
C GLY A 85 -2.44 -11.78 -1.69
N ALA A 86 -2.44 -11.17 -0.50
CA ALA A 86 -2.21 -9.75 -0.35
C ALA A 86 -0.80 -9.51 0.19
N THR A 87 -0.06 -8.63 -0.47
CA THR A 87 1.26 -8.20 -0.02
C THR A 87 1.05 -7.14 1.08
N PHE A 88 0.78 -7.60 2.30
CA PHE A 88 0.57 -6.70 3.43
C PHE A 88 1.88 -6.03 3.83
N LEU A 89 1.93 -4.73 3.73
CA LEU A 89 3.02 -3.93 4.28
C LEU A 89 2.79 -3.64 5.77
N LYS A 90 1.58 -3.22 6.12
CA LYS A 90 1.24 -2.85 7.49
C LYS A 90 -0.24 -3.12 7.75
N ILE A 91 -0.56 -3.65 8.93
CA ILE A 91 -1.93 -3.75 9.42
C ILE A 91 -2.20 -2.53 10.30
N PHE A 92 -3.28 -1.81 10.00
CA PHE A 92 -3.71 -0.65 10.77
C PHE A 92 -4.72 -1.02 11.83
N ARG A 93 -5.65 -1.93 11.47
CA ARG A 93 -6.77 -2.27 12.33
C ARG A 93 -7.28 -3.66 12.00
N VAL A 94 -7.63 -4.39 13.03
CA VAL A 94 -8.29 -5.69 12.94
C VAL A 94 -9.61 -5.59 13.69
N GLU A 95 -10.68 -6.08 13.09
CA GLU A 95 -12.01 -6.09 13.66
C GLU A 95 -12.64 -7.48 13.53
N VAL A 96 -13.44 -7.85 14.53
CA VAL A 96 -14.23 -9.08 14.52
C VAL A 96 -15.69 -8.73 14.74
N MET A 97 -16.56 -9.37 13.99
CA MET A 97 -18.02 -9.20 14.09
C MET A 97 -18.56 -10.03 15.24
N ASN A 98 -19.23 -9.38 16.19
CA ASN A 98 -19.93 -10.06 17.28
C ASN A 98 -21.22 -10.77 16.80
N SER A 99 -21.85 -11.54 17.67
CA SER A 99 -23.10 -12.24 17.36
C SER A 99 -24.29 -11.31 17.03
N SER A 100 -24.18 -10.02 17.35
CA SER A 100 -25.20 -9.00 17.03
C SER A 100 -24.96 -8.34 15.65
N GLY A 101 -23.90 -8.69 14.94
CA GLY A 101 -23.57 -8.12 13.63
C GLY A 101 -22.71 -6.84 13.68
N ASP A 102 -22.24 -6.43 14.86
CA ASP A 102 -21.38 -5.26 15.00
C ASP A 102 -19.91 -5.62 14.97
N TYR A 103 -19.11 -4.86 14.21
CA TYR A 103 -17.66 -5.01 14.25
C TYR A 103 -17.05 -4.39 15.51
N ARG A 104 -16.18 -5.15 16.16
CA ARG A 104 -15.42 -4.74 17.33
C ARG A 104 -13.94 -4.74 17.02
N GLN A 105 -13.28 -3.62 17.28
CA GLN A 105 -11.83 -3.48 17.10
C GLN A 105 -11.08 -4.36 18.11
N LEU A 106 -10.06 -5.07 17.60
CA LEU A 106 -9.12 -5.82 18.41
C LEU A 106 -7.89 -4.98 18.72
N THR A 107 -7.24 -5.27 19.85
CA THR A 107 -5.97 -4.66 20.22
C THR A 107 -4.81 -5.62 19.91
N PRO A 108 -3.64 -5.12 19.46
CA PRO A 108 -2.46 -5.97 19.34
C PRO A 108 -2.07 -6.54 20.71
N ILE A 109 -1.76 -7.82 20.77
CA ILE A 109 -1.33 -8.45 22.03
C ILE A 109 0.10 -8.03 22.39
N SER A 110 0.31 -7.66 23.65
CA SER A 110 1.64 -7.58 24.24
C SER A 110 1.86 -8.83 25.11
N GLN A 111 2.68 -9.74 24.64
CA GLN A 111 2.97 -10.99 25.37
C GLN A 111 3.64 -10.70 26.73
N GLN A 112 4.37 -9.58 26.84
CA GLN A 112 5.06 -9.19 28.07
C GLN A 112 4.10 -8.67 29.15
N ASP A 113 2.95 -8.12 28.76
CA ASP A 113 1.98 -7.51 29.68
C ASP A 113 1.00 -8.53 30.26
N LYS A 114 1.00 -9.76 29.78
CA LYS A 114 0.13 -10.86 30.28
C LYS A 114 0.68 -11.50 31.55
N LYS A 115 0.78 -10.71 32.62
CA LYS A 115 1.22 -11.21 33.94
C LYS A 115 0.12 -12.03 34.60
N GLY A 116 0.47 -13.20 35.10
CA GLY A 116 -0.39 -14.02 35.97
C GLY A 116 -1.33 -15.00 35.26
N ILE A 117 -1.37 -15.04 33.93
CA ILE A 117 -2.11 -16.04 33.16
C ILE A 117 -1.11 -16.84 32.32
N ALA A 118 -1.22 -18.18 32.35
CA ALA A 118 -0.45 -18.99 31.42
C ALA A 118 -0.89 -18.65 29.98
N LEU A 119 0.03 -18.19 29.15
CA LEU A 119 -0.27 -17.80 27.77
C LEU A 119 -0.95 -18.92 26.99
N SER A 120 -0.56 -20.17 27.24
CA SER A 120 -1.16 -21.36 26.66
C SER A 120 -2.64 -21.56 27.04
N GLU A 121 -3.03 -21.21 28.24
CA GLU A 121 -4.42 -21.28 28.68
C GLU A 121 -5.27 -20.18 28.01
N TYR A 122 -4.73 -18.97 27.93
CA TYR A 122 -5.39 -17.85 27.23
C TYR A 122 -5.58 -18.15 25.75
N GLN A 123 -4.60 -18.77 25.11
CA GLN A 123 -4.66 -19.15 23.70
C GLN A 123 -5.71 -20.24 23.41
N LYS A 124 -5.97 -21.15 24.33
CA LYS A 124 -6.92 -22.26 24.16
C LYS A 124 -8.38 -21.89 24.43
N THR A 125 -8.62 -20.85 25.19
CA THR A 125 -9.99 -20.39 25.51
C THR A 125 -10.72 -19.99 24.24
N ALA A 126 -11.99 -20.38 24.11
CA ALA A 126 -12.86 -19.94 23.04
C ALA A 126 -13.80 -18.82 23.54
N GLY A 127 -14.13 -17.87 22.65
CA GLY A 127 -15.01 -16.76 23.00
C GLY A 127 -14.99 -15.66 21.96
N MET A 128 -15.40 -14.45 22.34
CA MET A 128 -15.26 -13.25 21.51
C MET A 128 -13.79 -12.80 21.51
N PRO A 129 -13.12 -12.78 20.36
CA PRO A 129 -11.75 -12.27 20.25
C PRO A 129 -11.67 -10.80 20.71
N LYS A 130 -10.63 -10.48 21.47
CA LYS A 130 -10.36 -9.12 21.97
C LYS A 130 -9.00 -8.61 21.53
N GLU A 131 -8.08 -9.52 21.29
CA GLU A 131 -6.70 -9.22 20.92
C GLU A 131 -6.28 -10.03 19.70
N TYR A 132 -5.25 -9.57 19.02
CA TYR A 132 -4.66 -10.28 17.90
C TYR A 132 -3.14 -10.19 17.93
N ASP A 133 -2.49 -11.16 17.30
CA ASP A 133 -1.06 -11.14 17.01
C ASP A 133 -0.83 -11.40 15.53
N LYS A 134 0.32 -10.96 15.02
CA LYS A 134 0.73 -11.18 13.64
C LYS A 134 1.97 -12.05 13.60
N PHE A 135 1.84 -13.27 13.11
CA PHE A 135 2.96 -14.18 12.85
C PHE A 135 3.08 -14.44 11.34
N ALA A 136 4.24 -14.08 10.78
CA ALA A 136 4.51 -14.25 9.35
C ALA A 136 3.34 -13.71 8.49
N ASN A 137 2.64 -14.61 7.80
CA ASN A 137 1.51 -14.27 6.92
C ASN A 137 0.16 -14.64 7.53
N SER A 138 0.06 -14.71 8.86
CA SER A 138 -1.20 -15.04 9.56
C SER A 138 -1.51 -14.05 10.66
N ILE A 139 -2.80 -13.85 10.90
CA ILE A 139 -3.34 -13.15 12.06
C ILE A 139 -3.86 -14.19 13.04
N PHE A 140 -3.39 -14.15 14.27
CA PHE A 140 -3.84 -14.99 15.36
C PHE A 140 -4.81 -14.21 16.25
N LEU A 141 -5.97 -14.80 16.52
CA LEU A 141 -7.01 -14.19 17.36
C LEU A 141 -7.00 -14.75 18.78
N TYR A 142 -7.17 -13.88 19.77
CA TYR A 142 -7.20 -14.23 21.19
C TYR A 142 -8.40 -13.58 21.91
N PRO A 143 -9.22 -14.39 22.60
CA PRO A 143 -9.36 -15.84 22.51
C PRO A 143 -9.74 -16.31 21.09
N LYS A 144 -9.66 -17.61 20.82
CA LYS A 144 -10.14 -18.15 19.55
C LYS A 144 -11.65 -17.92 19.38
N PRO A 145 -12.15 -17.65 18.16
CA PRO A 145 -13.56 -17.38 17.93
C PRO A 145 -14.46 -18.52 18.38
N SER A 146 -15.59 -18.17 19.00
CA SER A 146 -16.68 -19.11 19.30
C SER A 146 -17.94 -18.71 18.53
N SER A 147 -18.56 -19.65 17.84
CA SER A 147 -19.78 -19.43 17.06
C SER A 147 -20.96 -18.91 17.89
N SER A 148 -20.93 -19.06 19.22
CA SER A 148 -21.91 -18.48 20.12
C SER A 148 -21.74 -16.98 20.35
N GLU A 149 -20.55 -16.43 20.10
CA GLU A 149 -20.21 -15.04 20.42
C GLU A 149 -19.82 -14.18 19.20
N VAL A 150 -19.53 -14.82 18.06
CA VAL A 150 -19.14 -14.13 16.83
C VAL A 150 -20.04 -14.53 15.67
N THR A 151 -20.17 -13.63 14.70
CA THR A 151 -20.73 -13.94 13.40
C THR A 151 -19.62 -14.54 12.53
N LEU A 152 -19.86 -15.74 11.97
CA LEU A 152 -18.84 -16.45 11.21
C LEU A 152 -18.65 -15.87 9.82
N SER A 153 -19.74 -15.57 9.09
CA SER A 153 -19.66 -15.04 7.73
C SER A 153 -19.13 -13.61 7.71
N SER A 154 -18.08 -13.38 6.94
CA SER A 154 -17.35 -12.09 6.89
C SER A 154 -16.97 -11.56 8.27
N GLY A 155 -16.76 -12.46 9.22
CA GLY A 155 -16.60 -12.12 10.64
C GLY A 155 -15.27 -11.45 10.99
N LEU A 156 -14.22 -11.64 10.19
CA LEU A 156 -12.94 -10.97 10.36
C LEU A 156 -12.77 -9.89 9.30
N LYS A 157 -12.44 -8.67 9.73
CA LYS A 157 -12.14 -7.54 8.87
C LYS A 157 -10.76 -6.97 9.21
N VAL A 158 -9.94 -6.77 8.21
CA VAL A 158 -8.57 -6.27 8.36
C VAL A 158 -8.38 -5.05 7.48
N TYR A 159 -7.95 -3.95 8.08
CA TYR A 159 -7.52 -2.74 7.38
C TYR A 159 -6.00 -2.77 7.27
N PHE A 160 -5.49 -2.63 6.08
CA PHE A 160 -4.06 -2.80 5.84
C PHE A 160 -3.52 -1.89 4.76
N GLN A 161 -2.22 -1.79 4.70
CA GLN A 161 -1.47 -1.19 3.63
C GLN A 161 -0.90 -2.31 2.76
N ARG A 162 -1.04 -2.19 1.45
CA ARG A 162 -0.58 -3.18 0.49
C ARG A 162 0.46 -2.62 -0.47
N ASN A 163 1.20 -3.50 -1.12
CA ASN A 163 1.99 -3.15 -2.29
C ASN A 163 1.08 -2.79 -3.46
N VAL A 164 1.66 -2.11 -4.44
CA VAL A 164 0.99 -1.78 -5.69
C VAL A 164 0.74 -3.03 -6.53
N THR A 165 -0.25 -2.94 -7.39
CA THR A 165 -0.40 -3.85 -8.52
C THR A 165 0.46 -3.32 -9.66
N TYR A 166 1.45 -4.10 -10.06
CA TYR A 166 2.35 -3.70 -11.16
C TYR A 166 1.65 -3.76 -12.51
N PHE A 167 2.07 -2.90 -13.40
CA PHE A 167 1.63 -2.95 -14.79
C PHE A 167 2.14 -4.19 -15.50
N ALA A 168 1.26 -4.78 -16.30
CA ALA A 168 1.61 -5.78 -17.29
C ALA A 168 1.82 -5.14 -18.67
N THR A 169 2.56 -5.80 -19.54
CA THR A 169 2.81 -5.29 -20.92
C THR A 169 1.55 -5.19 -21.76
N THR A 170 0.51 -5.89 -21.37
CA THR A 170 -0.81 -5.92 -22.05
C THR A 170 -1.78 -4.86 -21.55
N ASP A 171 -1.44 -4.15 -20.49
CA ASP A 171 -2.31 -3.12 -19.93
C ASP A 171 -2.42 -1.93 -20.87
N THR A 172 -3.59 -1.31 -20.85
CA THR A 172 -3.88 -0.11 -21.65
C THR A 172 -4.43 1.00 -20.80
N THR A 173 -5.56 0.77 -20.13
CA THR A 173 -6.32 1.78 -19.38
C THR A 173 -5.96 1.84 -17.91
N GLU A 174 -5.11 0.94 -17.44
CA GLU A 174 -4.67 0.90 -16.04
C GLU A 174 -3.98 2.20 -15.63
N LYS A 175 -4.28 2.65 -14.42
CA LYS A 175 -3.73 3.89 -13.85
C LYS A 175 -2.92 3.61 -12.60
N PRO A 176 -1.84 4.38 -12.35
CA PRO A 176 -1.19 4.33 -11.04
C PRO A 176 -2.17 4.71 -9.92
N GLY A 177 -2.10 4.03 -8.78
CA GLY A 177 -3.01 4.25 -7.65
C GLY A 177 -2.74 5.50 -6.80
N PHE A 178 -1.84 6.39 -7.20
CA PHE A 178 -1.56 7.65 -6.51
C PHE A 178 -2.07 8.87 -7.30
N ALA A 179 -1.87 10.07 -6.76
CA ALA A 179 -2.42 11.29 -7.33
C ALA A 179 -1.95 11.55 -8.78
N GLU A 180 -2.89 11.81 -9.66
CA GLU A 180 -2.71 11.93 -11.11
C GLU A 180 -1.62 12.93 -11.55
N PRO A 181 -1.45 14.11 -10.92
CA PRO A 181 -0.39 15.05 -11.28
C PRO A 181 1.03 14.47 -11.22
N PHE A 182 1.23 13.43 -10.43
CA PHE A 182 2.53 12.82 -10.21
C PHE A 182 2.80 11.55 -11.02
N HIS A 183 1.81 11.07 -11.81
CA HIS A 183 1.97 9.88 -12.66
C HIS A 183 3.16 10.00 -13.62
N ARG A 184 3.49 11.25 -14.01
CA ARG A 184 4.64 11.55 -14.87
C ARG A 184 5.98 11.09 -14.29
N LEU A 185 6.10 10.87 -12.97
CA LEU A 185 7.33 10.34 -12.38
C LEU A 185 7.70 8.98 -12.98
N LEU A 186 6.72 8.14 -13.31
CA LEU A 186 6.94 6.81 -13.86
C LEU A 186 7.55 6.89 -15.27
N SER A 187 7.07 7.81 -16.09
CA SER A 187 7.57 7.99 -17.46
C SER A 187 8.93 8.64 -17.48
N LEU A 188 9.15 9.68 -16.67
CA LEU A 188 10.46 10.31 -16.51
C LEU A 188 11.52 9.31 -16.03
N GLY A 189 11.16 8.53 -15.02
CA GLY A 189 12.05 7.52 -14.47
C GLY A 189 12.33 6.37 -15.42
N GLY A 190 11.31 5.89 -16.13
CA GLY A 190 11.49 4.85 -17.14
C GLY A 190 12.43 5.27 -18.27
N ALA A 191 12.30 6.50 -18.73
CA ALA A 191 13.21 7.08 -19.72
C ALA A 191 14.61 7.31 -19.15
N PHE A 192 14.72 7.72 -17.88
CA PHE A 192 15.99 7.95 -17.21
C PHE A 192 16.82 6.66 -17.11
N ASP A 193 16.21 5.54 -16.72
CA ASP A 193 16.89 4.25 -16.65
C ASP A 193 17.42 3.81 -18.03
N TYR A 194 16.61 4.01 -19.08
CA TYR A 194 17.06 3.75 -20.45
C TYR A 194 18.22 4.65 -20.86
N CYS A 195 18.14 5.95 -20.59
CA CYS A 195 19.20 6.90 -20.93
C CYS A 195 20.52 6.60 -20.20
N ILE A 196 20.47 6.15 -18.95
CA ILE A 196 21.66 5.67 -18.23
C ILE A 196 22.27 4.46 -18.93
N ALA A 197 21.44 3.45 -19.21
CA ALA A 197 21.91 2.21 -19.83
C ALA A 197 22.58 2.44 -21.20
N ASN A 198 22.11 3.45 -21.95
CA ASN A 198 22.61 3.76 -23.28
C ASN A 198 23.56 4.97 -23.34
N GLY A 199 23.96 5.54 -22.22
CA GLY A 199 24.94 6.63 -22.15
C GLY A 199 24.47 7.96 -22.77
N LEU A 200 23.15 8.24 -22.77
CA LEU A 200 22.56 9.45 -23.36
C LEU A 200 22.67 10.66 -22.42
N ASN A 201 23.88 11.09 -22.15
CA ASN A 201 24.22 12.07 -21.10
C ASN A 201 23.49 13.41 -21.22
N THR A 202 23.24 13.90 -22.43
CA THR A 202 22.56 15.19 -22.65
C THR A 202 21.15 15.22 -22.09
N ARG A 203 20.46 14.08 -22.12
CA ARG A 203 19.08 13.96 -21.60
C ARG A 203 19.03 13.69 -20.11
N LEU A 204 20.06 13.04 -19.57
CA LEU A 204 20.11 12.65 -18.15
C LEU A 204 20.02 13.85 -17.19
N SER A 205 20.65 14.97 -17.51
CA SER A 205 20.56 16.17 -16.65
C SER A 205 19.15 16.73 -16.57
N ILE A 206 18.48 16.83 -17.71
CA ILE A 206 17.11 17.35 -17.81
C ILE A 206 16.14 16.42 -17.08
N LEU A 207 16.23 15.11 -17.32
CA LEU A 207 15.40 14.12 -16.68
C LEU A 207 15.59 14.12 -15.16
N ARG A 208 16.84 14.21 -14.68
CA ARG A 208 17.17 14.28 -13.25
C ARG A 208 16.52 15.48 -12.58
N ASP A 209 16.61 16.65 -13.21
CA ASP A 209 16.01 17.88 -12.66
C ASP A 209 14.48 17.78 -12.55
N GLU A 210 13.82 17.25 -13.58
CA GLU A 210 12.38 17.05 -13.58
C GLU A 210 11.95 15.97 -12.58
N ILE A 211 12.69 14.88 -12.45
CA ILE A 211 12.47 13.85 -11.43
C ILE A 211 12.57 14.46 -10.04
N THR A 212 13.64 15.21 -9.76
CA THR A 212 13.86 15.81 -8.44
C THR A 212 12.72 16.76 -8.05
N LYS A 213 12.24 17.58 -8.98
CA LYS A 213 11.09 18.47 -8.76
C LYS A 213 9.81 17.68 -8.49
N THR A 214 9.57 16.62 -9.25
CA THR A 214 8.37 15.79 -9.10
C THR A 214 8.38 15.02 -7.78
N GLU A 215 9.53 14.46 -7.40
CA GLU A 215 9.71 13.78 -6.10
C GLU A 215 9.46 14.73 -4.92
N ALA A 216 10.01 15.96 -4.98
CA ALA A 216 9.77 16.96 -3.96
C ALA A 216 8.28 17.33 -3.86
N GLY A 217 7.61 17.47 -5.00
CA GLY A 217 6.16 17.73 -5.06
C GLY A 217 5.32 16.60 -4.47
N ILE A 218 5.71 15.34 -4.70
CA ILE A 218 5.05 14.17 -4.09
C ILE A 218 5.16 14.25 -2.56
N VAL A 219 6.37 14.44 -2.04
CA VAL A 219 6.60 14.50 -0.60
C VAL A 219 5.81 15.64 0.03
N GLU A 220 5.83 16.83 -0.56
CA GLU A 220 5.10 17.99 -0.07
C GLU A 220 3.58 17.72 -0.07
N PHE A 221 3.03 17.23 -1.18
CA PHE A 221 1.60 16.96 -1.31
C PHE A 221 1.11 15.94 -0.28
N TYR A 222 1.81 14.82 -0.12
CA TYR A 222 1.38 13.76 0.80
C TYR A 222 1.64 14.11 2.27
N THR A 223 2.65 14.91 2.58
CA THR A 223 2.85 15.43 3.96
C THR A 223 1.70 16.34 4.40
N GLN A 224 1.07 17.07 3.48
CA GLN A 224 -0.01 18.00 3.78
C GLN A 224 -1.41 17.38 3.73
N ARG A 225 -1.54 16.13 3.29
CA ARG A 225 -2.85 15.49 3.05
C ARG A 225 -3.72 15.35 4.31
N ASN A 226 -3.12 15.24 5.49
CA ASN A 226 -3.83 14.98 6.75
C ASN A 226 -4.25 16.24 7.50
N ILE A 227 -4.45 17.36 6.81
CA ILE A 227 -4.87 18.64 7.42
C ILE A 227 -6.21 18.50 8.17
N ASP A 228 -7.08 17.59 7.73
CA ASP A 228 -8.40 17.35 8.33
C ASP A 228 -8.36 16.48 9.61
N GLU A 229 -7.24 15.83 9.91
CA GLU A 229 -7.09 15.09 11.16
C GLU A 229 -6.83 16.06 12.33
N LYS A 230 -7.68 15.99 13.36
CA LYS A 230 -7.46 16.72 14.61
C LYS A 230 -6.13 16.29 15.24
N VAL A 231 -5.12 17.14 15.17
CA VAL A 231 -3.86 16.95 15.88
C VAL A 231 -4.14 16.92 17.37
N LYS A 232 -4.20 15.74 17.98
CA LYS A 232 -4.28 15.57 19.42
C LYS A 232 -2.87 15.84 19.99
N MET A 233 -2.60 17.08 20.39
CA MET A 233 -1.45 17.36 21.23
C MET A 233 -1.67 16.65 22.58
N LYS A 234 -0.94 15.57 22.83
CA LYS A 234 -0.78 14.99 24.16
C LYS A 234 0.29 15.86 24.86
N LEU A 235 -0.13 16.67 25.82
CA LEU A 235 0.79 17.26 26.77
C LEU A 235 1.52 16.11 27.51
N ARG A 236 2.82 16.03 27.31
CA ARG A 236 3.68 15.13 28.08
C ARG A 236 3.78 15.73 29.48
N THR A 237 2.96 15.24 30.41
CA THR A 237 3.14 15.54 31.83
C THR A 237 4.38 14.76 32.31
N GLU A 238 5.52 15.41 32.35
CA GLU A 238 6.66 14.88 33.09
C GLU A 238 6.34 15.09 34.57
N ASN A 239 6.09 13.99 35.27
CA ASN A 239 6.09 14.02 36.74
C ASN A 239 7.54 14.12 37.19
N PHE A 240 7.96 15.33 37.57
CA PHE A 240 9.14 15.53 38.39
C PHE A 240 8.81 15.05 39.82
N GLN A 241 9.37 13.93 40.21
CA GLN A 241 9.58 13.52 41.61
C GLN A 241 11.01 13.81 42.01
#